data_3ebcfa19c8487e60539ed40bb8ef67fa
#
_entry.id   3ebcfa19c8487e60539ed40bb8ef67fa
#
_cell.length_a   1.000
_cell.length_b   1.000
_cell.length_c   1.000
_cell.angle_alpha   90.00
_cell.angle_beta   90.00
_cell.angle_gamma   90.00
#
_symmetry.space_group_name_H-M   'P 1'
#
loop_
_entity.id
_entity.type
_entity.pdbx_description
1 polymer ?
#
loop_
_entity_poly.entity_id
_entity_poly.type
_entity_poly.pdbx_seq_one_letter_code
_entity_poly.pdbx_strand_id
1 'polypeptide(L)'
;MCSVVCVRLSLTKGGDVRTLPGLKFRKIPKTMTKRRIEIMDTTLRDGEQTSGVSFSVSEKLTIAKLLLEELKVDRIEIASARVSEGELEAVKKVTSWASENGLIDRVEVLTFVDGGKSINWMLEAGAKVQNLLTKGSLNHLTHQLKKTPAQHFTDIKVNIQLAAKNNIKTNVYLEDWSNGMRNSKDYVFEYLDFLTAQK
;
A
#
# COMPACT_ATOMS: atom_id res chain seq x y z
N MET A 1 15.78 8.53 8.42
CA MET A 1 15.14 7.34 7.84
C MET A 1 13.64 7.44 8.06
N CYS A 2 12.87 7.53 6.98
CA CYS A 2 11.41 7.50 7.06
C CYS A 2 10.98 6.04 7.20
N SER A 3 10.26 5.69 8.27
CA SER A 3 9.74 4.34 8.46
C SER A 3 8.31 4.26 7.95
N VAL A 4 8.03 3.27 7.11
CA VAL A 4 6.70 2.99 6.58
C VAL A 4 6.24 1.64 7.12
N VAL A 5 5.01 1.58 7.63
CA VAL A 5 4.33 0.32 7.96
C VAL A 5 3.21 0.12 6.96
N CYS A 6 3.15 -1.06 6.37
CA CYS A 6 2.09 -1.46 5.46
C CYS A 6 0.99 -2.21 6.20
N VAL A 7 -0.24 -1.75 6.09
CA VAL A 7 -1.43 -2.45 6.56
C VAL A 7 -2.22 -2.93 5.35
N ARG A 8 -2.33 -4.25 5.19
CA ARG A 8 -3.12 -4.85 4.12
C ARG A 8 -4.58 -4.97 4.54
N LEU A 9 -5.47 -4.31 3.83
CA LEU A 9 -6.92 -4.45 4.01
C LEU A 9 -7.39 -5.67 3.22
N SER A 10 -7.72 -6.77 3.92
CA SER A 10 -8.28 -7.97 3.30
C SER A 10 -9.80 -7.94 3.43
N LEU A 11 -10.50 -7.86 2.31
CA LEU A 11 -11.96 -8.04 2.23
C LEU A 11 -12.28 -9.54 2.36
N THR A 12 -12.18 -10.10 3.57
CA THR A 12 -12.76 -11.42 3.84
C THR A 12 -14.21 -11.23 4.26
N LYS A 13 -15.15 -11.77 3.50
CA LYS A 13 -16.56 -11.85 3.88
C LYS A 13 -16.69 -12.68 5.17
N GLY A 14 -17.15 -12.04 6.24
CA GLY A 14 -17.75 -12.69 7.40
C GLY A 14 -16.77 -13.18 8.47
N GLY A 15 -16.57 -12.36 9.50
CA GLY A 15 -16.00 -12.74 10.79
C GLY A 15 -16.41 -11.71 11.85
N ASP A 16 -17.30 -12.11 12.72
CA ASP A 16 -17.91 -11.33 13.81
C ASP A 16 -16.82 -10.72 14.71
N VAL A 17 -16.68 -9.40 14.68
CA VAL A 17 -15.78 -8.67 15.58
C VAL A 17 -16.60 -8.18 16.78
N ARG A 18 -16.65 -8.98 17.84
CA ARG A 18 -17.23 -8.57 19.11
C ARG A 18 -16.34 -7.52 19.78
N THR A 19 -16.96 -6.39 20.09
CA THR A 19 -16.51 -5.29 20.88
C THR A 19 -15.74 -5.69 22.14
N LEU A 20 -14.60 -5.05 22.37
CA LEU A 20 -13.77 -5.20 23.55
C LEU A 20 -14.18 -4.19 24.62
N PRO A 21 -14.65 -4.61 25.80
CA PRO A 21 -14.46 -3.88 27.04
C PRO A 21 -13.38 -4.59 27.87
N GLY A 22 -12.30 -3.89 28.16
CA GLY A 22 -11.27 -4.30 29.12
C GLY A 22 -10.22 -5.26 28.55
N LEU A 23 -8.98 -4.78 28.54
CA LEU A 23 -7.75 -5.51 28.20
C LEU A 23 -7.63 -6.82 29.03
N LYS A 24 -8.21 -7.90 28.54
CA LYS A 24 -7.83 -9.26 28.94
C LYS A 24 -6.92 -9.81 27.85
N PHE A 25 -5.67 -10.05 28.17
CA PHE A 25 -4.73 -10.76 27.30
C PHE A 25 -5.37 -12.07 26.85
N ARG A 26 -5.69 -12.13 25.57
CA ARG A 26 -6.24 -13.34 24.95
C ARG A 26 -5.17 -14.43 25.00
N LYS A 27 -5.44 -15.55 25.68
CA LYS A 27 -4.56 -16.72 25.63
C LYS A 27 -4.24 -17.04 24.17
N ILE A 28 -2.97 -16.95 23.80
CA ILE A 28 -2.49 -17.35 22.47
C ILE A 28 -2.82 -18.83 22.29
N PRO A 29 -3.58 -19.23 21.24
CA PRO A 29 -3.83 -20.64 20.98
C PRO A 29 -2.50 -21.36 20.77
N LYS A 30 -2.29 -22.50 21.43
CA LYS A 30 -1.08 -23.32 21.35
C LYS A 30 -0.80 -23.93 19.96
N THR A 31 -1.68 -23.80 19.01
CA THR A 31 -1.44 -24.16 17.60
C THR A 31 -0.83 -22.95 16.90
N MET A 32 0.51 -22.88 16.89
CA MET A 32 1.24 -21.99 16.00
C MET A 32 1.00 -22.47 14.56
N THR A 33 -0.03 -21.95 13.90
CA THR A 33 -0.05 -21.94 12.44
C THR A 33 1.19 -21.20 11.99
N LYS A 34 2.05 -21.85 11.22
CA LYS A 34 3.24 -21.21 10.65
C LYS A 34 2.78 -19.96 9.91
N ARG A 35 3.06 -18.75 10.47
CA ARG A 35 2.76 -17.50 9.79
C ARG A 35 3.66 -17.44 8.57
N ARG A 36 3.07 -17.37 7.39
CA ARG A 36 3.81 -17.09 6.16
C ARG A 36 4.26 -15.62 6.20
N ILE A 37 5.54 -15.39 6.00
CA ILE A 37 6.12 -14.06 5.79
C ILE A 37 6.14 -13.84 4.29
N GLU A 38 5.58 -12.70 3.83
CA GLU A 38 5.65 -12.27 2.45
C GLU A 38 6.78 -11.24 2.29
N ILE A 39 7.57 -11.40 1.25
CA ILE A 39 8.64 -10.48 0.88
C ILE A 39 8.13 -9.61 -0.28
N MET A 40 8.23 -8.29 -0.11
CA MET A 40 7.96 -7.32 -1.17
C MET A 40 9.26 -6.63 -1.57
N ASP A 41 9.55 -6.62 -2.87
CA ASP A 41 10.65 -5.85 -3.44
C ASP A 41 10.16 -4.49 -3.94
N THR A 42 10.92 -3.43 -3.67
CA THR A 42 10.61 -2.05 -4.08
C THR A 42 11.70 -1.43 -4.96
N THR A 43 12.57 -2.26 -5.54
CA THR A 43 13.69 -1.80 -6.39
C THR A 43 13.20 -0.89 -7.51
N LEU A 44 12.09 -1.23 -8.17
CA LEU A 44 11.55 -0.50 -9.31
C LEU A 44 10.83 0.80 -8.94
N ARG A 45 10.55 1.04 -7.66
CA ARG A 45 9.95 2.29 -7.18
C ARG A 45 10.89 3.03 -6.25
N ASP A 46 11.20 2.49 -5.08
CA ASP A 46 12.04 3.15 -4.07
C ASP A 46 13.52 3.13 -4.47
N GLY A 47 13.98 2.03 -5.04
CA GLY A 47 15.33 1.91 -5.56
C GLY A 47 15.65 2.91 -6.67
N GLU A 48 14.68 3.20 -7.55
CA GLU A 48 14.82 4.21 -8.62
C GLU A 48 14.88 5.65 -8.10
N GLN A 49 14.44 5.92 -6.86
CA GLN A 49 14.60 7.23 -6.23
C GLN A 49 16.04 7.53 -5.79
N THR A 50 16.95 6.56 -5.91
CA THR A 50 18.37 6.74 -5.65
C THR A 50 19.00 7.63 -6.73
N SER A 51 19.78 8.62 -6.31
CA SER A 51 20.45 9.53 -7.25
C SER A 51 21.30 8.76 -8.27
N GLY A 52 21.10 9.07 -9.56
CA GLY A 52 21.82 8.43 -10.67
C GLY A 52 21.23 7.08 -11.13
N VAL A 53 20.14 6.62 -10.53
CA VAL A 53 19.41 5.42 -10.97
C VAL A 53 18.19 5.84 -11.78
N SER A 54 18.04 5.25 -12.96
CA SER A 54 16.84 5.39 -13.80
C SER A 54 16.70 4.15 -14.66
N PHE A 55 15.50 3.63 -14.77
CA PHE A 55 15.21 2.44 -15.58
C PHE A 55 14.35 2.81 -16.79
N SER A 56 14.74 2.31 -17.95
CA SER A 56 13.88 2.32 -19.13
C SER A 56 12.68 1.38 -18.95
N VAL A 57 11.66 1.57 -19.76
CA VAL A 57 10.45 0.72 -19.76
C VAL A 57 10.79 -0.77 -19.93
N SER A 58 11.76 -1.10 -20.79
CA SER A 58 12.21 -2.47 -21.02
C SER A 58 13.00 -3.06 -19.84
N GLU A 59 13.81 -2.25 -19.18
CA GLU A 59 14.53 -2.66 -17.97
C GLU A 59 13.56 -2.93 -16.81
N LYS A 60 12.58 -2.06 -16.59
CA LYS A 60 11.54 -2.30 -15.56
C LYS A 60 10.81 -3.63 -15.79
N LEU A 61 10.42 -3.93 -17.04
CA LEU A 61 9.80 -5.21 -17.37
C LEU A 61 10.74 -6.40 -17.11
N THR A 62 12.00 -6.29 -17.50
CA THR A 62 13.00 -7.35 -17.31
C THR A 62 13.24 -7.61 -15.82
N ILE A 63 13.42 -6.56 -15.03
CA ILE A 63 13.63 -6.66 -13.58
C ILE A 63 12.38 -7.26 -12.91
N ALA A 64 11.18 -6.81 -13.30
CA ALA A 64 9.93 -7.37 -12.76
C ALA A 64 9.82 -8.88 -12.99
N LYS A 65 10.21 -9.36 -14.19
CA LYS A 65 10.27 -10.80 -14.52
C LYS A 65 11.26 -11.54 -13.63
N LEU A 66 12.49 -11.04 -13.52
CA LEU A 66 13.52 -11.64 -12.66
C LEU A 66 13.08 -11.74 -11.21
N LEU A 67 12.45 -10.70 -10.68
CA LEU A 67 11.96 -10.67 -9.30
C LEU A 67 10.84 -11.68 -9.06
N LEU A 68 9.86 -11.76 -9.94
CA LEU A 68 8.67 -12.60 -9.75
C LEU A 68 8.85 -14.06 -10.19
N GLU A 69 9.61 -14.31 -11.27
CA GLU A 69 9.76 -15.65 -11.85
C GLU A 69 11.00 -16.38 -11.32
N GLU A 70 12.16 -15.70 -11.23
CA GLU A 70 13.43 -16.31 -10.85
C GLU A 70 13.65 -16.21 -9.32
N LEU A 71 13.65 -14.99 -8.78
CA LEU A 71 13.86 -14.75 -7.35
C LEU A 71 12.64 -15.15 -6.52
N LYS A 72 11.44 -15.14 -7.12
CA LYS A 72 10.16 -15.56 -6.54
C LYS A 72 9.78 -14.77 -5.28
N VAL A 73 10.09 -13.46 -5.26
CA VAL A 73 9.54 -12.57 -4.22
C VAL A 73 8.02 -12.59 -4.26
N ASP A 74 7.34 -12.43 -3.15
CA ASP A 74 5.88 -12.55 -3.09
C ASP A 74 5.19 -11.40 -3.83
N ARG A 75 5.73 -10.18 -3.75
CA ARG A 75 5.14 -8.95 -4.32
C ARG A 75 6.23 -7.99 -4.80
N ILE A 76 5.91 -7.13 -5.75
CA ILE A 76 6.79 -6.05 -6.21
C ILE A 76 6.04 -4.72 -6.26
N GLU A 77 6.68 -3.62 -5.86
CA GLU A 77 6.19 -2.26 -6.08
C GLU A 77 6.96 -1.63 -7.23
N ILE A 78 6.26 -1.28 -8.31
CA ILE A 78 6.91 -1.00 -9.60
C ILE A 78 7.00 0.48 -9.97
N ALA A 79 6.18 1.32 -9.38
CA ALA A 79 6.12 2.75 -9.68
C ALA A 79 5.33 3.54 -8.65
N SER A 80 5.46 4.87 -8.71
CA SER A 80 4.53 5.81 -8.10
C SER A 80 3.54 6.32 -9.15
N ALA A 81 2.26 6.38 -8.80
CA ALA A 81 1.24 6.87 -9.71
C ALA A 81 1.47 8.36 -10.07
N ARG A 82 1.21 8.74 -11.33
CA ARG A 82 1.18 10.13 -11.80
C ARG A 82 2.53 10.87 -11.79
N VAL A 83 3.64 10.15 -11.83
CA VAL A 83 4.98 10.78 -11.89
C VAL A 83 5.29 11.28 -13.30
N SER A 84 5.13 10.41 -14.32
CA SER A 84 5.40 10.75 -15.72
C SER A 84 4.65 9.83 -16.69
N GLU A 85 4.63 10.21 -17.98
CA GLU A 85 4.10 9.35 -19.05
C GLU A 85 4.94 8.08 -19.23
N GLY A 86 6.26 8.18 -19.09
CA GLY A 86 7.16 7.02 -19.14
C GLY A 86 6.87 6.00 -18.04
N GLU A 87 6.53 6.45 -16.82
CA GLU A 87 6.07 5.58 -15.75
C GLU A 87 4.76 4.88 -16.11
N LEU A 88 3.81 5.60 -16.70
CA LEU A 88 2.55 5.02 -17.15
C LEU A 88 2.77 3.91 -18.18
N GLU A 89 3.65 4.15 -19.15
CA GLU A 89 4.00 3.15 -20.17
C GLU A 89 4.68 1.93 -19.55
N ALA A 90 5.62 2.15 -18.64
CA ALA A 90 6.31 1.06 -17.95
C ALA A 90 5.31 0.20 -17.15
N VAL A 91 4.41 0.83 -16.39
CA VAL A 91 3.39 0.10 -15.63
C VAL A 91 2.44 -0.65 -16.56
N LYS A 92 1.97 -0.05 -17.67
CA LYS A 92 1.14 -0.74 -18.68
C LYS A 92 1.81 -2.01 -19.20
N LYS A 93 3.10 -1.97 -19.51
CA LYS A 93 3.84 -3.16 -19.99
C LYS A 93 3.97 -4.23 -18.91
N VAL A 94 4.33 -3.86 -17.69
CA VAL A 94 4.47 -4.82 -16.58
C VAL A 94 3.12 -5.43 -16.20
N THR A 95 2.06 -4.64 -16.11
CA THR A 95 0.72 -5.14 -15.76
C THR A 95 0.11 -6.04 -16.83
N SER A 96 0.32 -5.74 -18.13
CA SER A 96 -0.09 -6.60 -19.23
C SER A 96 0.58 -7.96 -19.13
N TRP A 97 1.92 -7.97 -19.04
CA TRP A 97 2.67 -9.21 -18.87
C TRP A 97 2.24 -9.98 -17.61
N ALA A 98 2.10 -9.29 -16.47
CA ALA A 98 1.72 -9.92 -15.22
C ALA A 98 0.29 -10.51 -15.29
N SER A 99 -0.63 -9.87 -16.01
CA SER A 99 -1.99 -10.36 -16.23
C SER A 99 -1.98 -11.66 -17.07
N GLU A 100 -1.21 -11.70 -18.16
CA GLU A 100 -1.06 -12.86 -19.02
C GLU A 100 -0.47 -14.08 -18.29
N ASN A 101 0.35 -13.83 -17.24
CA ASN A 101 1.03 -14.86 -16.46
C ASN A 101 0.37 -15.15 -15.09
N GLY A 102 -0.81 -14.57 -14.80
CA GLY A 102 -1.52 -14.79 -13.54
C GLY A 102 -0.84 -14.18 -12.32
N LEU A 103 0.02 -13.16 -12.53
CA LEU A 103 0.83 -12.49 -11.51
C LEU A 103 0.35 -11.09 -11.14
N ILE A 104 -0.75 -10.61 -11.75
CA ILE A 104 -1.22 -9.22 -11.61
C ILE A 104 -1.47 -8.79 -10.16
N ASP A 105 -1.90 -9.71 -9.30
CA ASP A 105 -2.15 -9.46 -7.88
C ASP A 105 -0.87 -9.30 -7.03
N ARG A 106 0.30 -9.55 -7.64
CA ARG A 106 1.62 -9.42 -7.02
C ARG A 106 2.35 -8.14 -7.46
N VAL A 107 1.75 -7.39 -8.39
CA VAL A 107 2.27 -6.13 -8.92
C VAL A 107 1.51 -4.97 -8.29
N GLU A 108 2.22 -4.12 -7.55
CA GLU A 108 1.68 -3.05 -6.73
C GLU A 108 2.19 -1.68 -7.20
N VAL A 109 1.38 -0.65 -7.01
CA VAL A 109 1.70 0.74 -7.37
C VAL A 109 1.48 1.63 -6.17
N LEU A 110 2.45 2.51 -5.87
CA LEU A 110 2.29 3.55 -4.86
C LEU A 110 1.30 4.59 -5.34
N THR A 111 0.30 4.90 -4.52
CA THR A 111 -0.75 5.89 -4.82
C THR A 111 -0.88 6.91 -3.70
N PHE A 112 -1.61 7.98 -3.99
CA PHE A 112 -1.78 9.11 -3.09
C PHE A 112 -3.25 9.36 -2.76
N VAL A 113 -3.50 9.99 -1.62
CA VAL A 113 -4.82 10.48 -1.21
C VAL A 113 -5.09 11.80 -1.96
N ASP A 114 -5.53 11.71 -3.23
CA ASP A 114 -5.57 12.81 -4.20
C ASP A 114 -6.92 13.00 -4.90
N GLY A 115 -7.99 12.59 -4.24
CA GLY A 115 -9.36 12.69 -4.79
C GLY A 115 -9.62 11.73 -5.95
N GLY A 116 -8.90 10.61 -6.02
CA GLY A 116 -9.11 9.54 -6.99
C GLY A 116 -8.30 9.67 -8.28
N LYS A 117 -7.44 10.69 -8.41
CA LYS A 117 -6.60 10.87 -9.60
C LYS A 117 -5.64 9.70 -9.78
N SER A 118 -5.02 9.20 -8.69
CA SER A 118 -4.18 8.00 -8.71
C SER A 118 -4.98 6.75 -9.09
N ILE A 119 -6.24 6.63 -8.68
CA ILE A 119 -7.11 5.50 -9.06
C ILE A 119 -7.38 5.51 -10.58
N ASN A 120 -7.70 6.67 -11.15
CA ASN A 120 -7.91 6.79 -12.61
C ASN A 120 -6.64 6.41 -13.39
N TRP A 121 -5.48 6.86 -12.91
CA TRP A 121 -4.19 6.49 -13.49
C TRP A 121 -3.94 4.99 -13.41
N MET A 122 -4.24 4.34 -12.28
CA MET A 122 -4.12 2.89 -12.13
C MET A 122 -5.04 2.12 -13.07
N LEU A 123 -6.27 2.59 -13.27
CA LEU A 123 -7.21 1.98 -14.23
C LEU A 123 -6.66 2.03 -15.65
N GLU A 124 -6.09 3.17 -16.05
CA GLU A 124 -5.43 3.32 -17.35
C GLU A 124 -4.20 2.41 -17.48
N ALA A 125 -3.44 2.26 -16.40
CA ALA A 125 -2.25 1.42 -16.35
C ALA A 125 -2.55 -0.09 -16.22
N GLY A 126 -3.82 -0.50 -16.02
CA GLY A 126 -4.22 -1.89 -15.82
C GLY A 126 -3.84 -2.48 -14.45
N ALA A 127 -3.40 -1.64 -13.50
CA ALA A 127 -2.98 -2.08 -12.17
C ALA A 127 -4.16 -2.45 -11.26
N LYS A 128 -3.97 -3.45 -10.39
CA LYS A 128 -5.02 -4.03 -9.55
C LYS A 128 -4.75 -3.93 -8.05
N VAL A 129 -3.55 -3.52 -7.63
CA VAL A 129 -3.18 -3.38 -6.22
C VAL A 129 -2.52 -2.03 -5.99
N GLN A 130 -3.11 -1.21 -5.12
CA GLN A 130 -2.52 0.05 -4.68
C GLN A 130 -1.84 -0.08 -3.32
N ASN A 131 -0.74 0.64 -3.15
CA ASN A 131 -0.13 0.98 -1.88
C ASN A 131 -0.46 2.44 -1.59
N LEU A 132 -1.53 2.70 -0.85
CA LEU A 132 -2.00 4.05 -0.58
C LEU A 132 -1.10 4.70 0.47
N LEU A 133 -0.34 5.72 0.07
CA LEU A 133 0.55 6.46 0.96
C LEU A 133 -0.26 7.41 1.85
N THR A 134 -0.16 7.23 3.15
CA THR A 134 -0.83 8.02 4.17
C THR A 134 0.14 8.44 5.27
N LYS A 135 -0.28 9.29 6.21
CA LYS A 135 0.59 9.78 7.28
C LYS A 135 0.37 9.00 8.58
N GLY A 136 1.41 8.29 9.00
CA GLY A 136 1.46 7.50 10.23
C GLY A 136 1.90 8.29 11.48
N SER A 137 2.16 9.60 11.37
CA SER A 137 2.45 10.48 12.50
C SER A 137 1.62 11.76 12.45
N LEU A 138 1.22 12.25 13.62
CA LEU A 138 0.50 13.53 13.73
C LEU A 138 1.38 14.70 13.23
N ASN A 139 2.70 14.61 13.42
CA ASN A 139 3.64 15.62 12.93
C ASN A 139 3.57 15.77 11.41
N HIS A 140 3.70 14.67 10.65
CA HIS A 140 3.59 14.72 9.18
C HIS A 140 2.18 15.13 8.73
N LEU A 141 1.15 14.68 9.42
CA LEU A 141 -0.23 15.08 9.13
C LEU A 141 -0.41 16.59 9.26
N THR A 142 0.02 17.17 10.39
CA THR A 142 -0.20 18.59 10.71
C THR A 142 0.70 19.50 9.87
N HIS A 143 1.98 19.17 9.75
CA HIS A 143 2.96 20.09 9.15
C HIS A 143 3.14 19.90 7.64
N GLN A 144 3.01 18.67 7.11
CA GLN A 144 3.12 18.43 5.68
C GLN A 144 1.78 18.53 4.97
N LEU A 145 0.74 17.84 5.46
CA LEU A 145 -0.59 17.87 4.83
C LEU A 145 -1.46 19.03 5.30
N LYS A 146 -1.16 19.64 6.45
CA LYS A 146 -1.95 20.71 7.07
C LYS A 146 -3.41 20.30 7.29
N LYS A 147 -3.64 19.07 7.73
CA LYS A 147 -4.96 18.45 7.95
C LYS A 147 -5.13 18.02 9.40
N THR A 148 -6.40 17.94 9.81
CA THR A 148 -6.80 17.27 11.06
C THR A 148 -6.92 15.75 10.83
N PRO A 149 -6.86 14.91 11.89
CA PRO A 149 -7.13 13.48 11.78
C PRO A 149 -8.46 13.16 11.09
N ALA A 150 -9.54 13.84 11.48
CA ALA A 150 -10.87 13.63 10.90
C ALA A 150 -10.92 13.92 9.39
N GLN A 151 -10.27 14.98 8.92
CA GLN A 151 -10.16 15.29 7.49
C GLN A 151 -9.37 14.21 6.75
N HIS A 152 -8.25 13.78 7.32
CA HIS A 152 -7.39 12.75 6.72
C HIS A 152 -8.12 11.42 6.60
N PHE A 153 -8.82 11.00 7.65
CA PHE A 153 -9.60 9.76 7.65
C PHE A 153 -10.74 9.80 6.63
N THR A 154 -11.41 10.95 6.49
CA THR A 154 -12.46 11.13 5.48
C THR A 154 -11.91 10.97 4.06
N ASP A 155 -10.77 11.60 3.76
CA ASP A 155 -10.15 11.53 2.44
C ASP A 155 -9.66 10.10 2.11
N ILE A 156 -9.08 9.40 3.10
CA ILE A 156 -8.66 8.01 2.97
C ILE A 156 -9.86 7.10 2.70
N LYS A 157 -10.96 7.28 3.45
CA LYS A 157 -12.19 6.51 3.26
C LYS A 157 -12.72 6.63 1.84
N VAL A 158 -12.78 7.85 1.31
CA VAL A 158 -13.20 8.10 -0.08
C VAL A 158 -12.31 7.36 -1.08
N ASN A 159 -10.98 7.41 -0.88
CA ASN A 159 -10.04 6.69 -1.75
C ASN A 159 -10.24 5.17 -1.68
N ILE A 160 -10.36 4.59 -0.48
CA ILE A 160 -10.58 3.15 -0.29
C ILE A 160 -11.89 2.71 -0.96
N GLN A 161 -12.97 3.47 -0.78
CA GLN A 161 -14.27 3.18 -1.40
C GLN A 161 -14.20 3.25 -2.93
N LEU A 162 -13.50 4.24 -3.47
CA LEU A 162 -13.32 4.39 -4.91
C LEU A 162 -12.48 3.22 -5.48
N ALA A 163 -11.41 2.83 -4.79
CA ALA A 163 -10.60 1.66 -5.16
C ALA A 163 -11.44 0.38 -5.17
N ALA A 164 -12.20 0.13 -4.11
CA ALA A 164 -13.08 -1.04 -3.99
C ALA A 164 -14.14 -1.08 -5.11
N LYS A 165 -14.77 0.06 -5.44
CA LYS A 165 -15.73 0.19 -6.55
C LYS A 165 -15.12 -0.23 -7.90
N ASN A 166 -13.81 -0.02 -8.07
CA ASN A 166 -13.07 -0.34 -9.29
C ASN A 166 -12.31 -1.68 -9.21
N ASN A 167 -12.59 -2.52 -8.22
CA ASN A 167 -11.92 -3.81 -7.98
C ASN A 167 -10.39 -3.68 -7.81
N ILE A 168 -9.92 -2.57 -7.23
CA ILE A 168 -8.53 -2.35 -6.85
C ILE A 168 -8.35 -2.73 -5.39
N LYS A 169 -7.43 -3.65 -5.12
CA LYS A 169 -7.03 -4.03 -3.76
C LYS A 169 -6.22 -2.90 -3.12
N THR A 170 -6.40 -2.67 -1.83
CA THR A 170 -5.73 -1.57 -1.12
C THR A 170 -4.85 -2.11 0.01
N ASN A 171 -3.56 -1.79 -0.05
CA ASN A 171 -2.67 -1.76 1.10
C ASN A 171 -2.53 -0.31 1.54
N VAL A 172 -2.39 -0.05 2.84
CA VAL A 172 -2.22 1.30 3.37
C VAL A 172 -0.83 1.43 3.98
N TYR A 173 -0.07 2.41 3.50
CA TYR A 173 1.25 2.76 4.02
C TYR A 173 1.11 3.90 5.04
N LEU A 174 1.60 3.66 6.24
CA LEU A 174 1.67 4.63 7.32
C LEU A 174 3.08 5.23 7.36
N GLU A 175 3.29 6.29 6.58
CA GLU A 175 4.58 7.00 6.53
C GLU A 175 4.89 7.65 7.88
N ASP A 176 6.17 7.60 8.29
CA ASP A 176 6.66 8.13 9.57
C ASP A 176 6.09 7.42 10.81
N TRP A 177 5.72 6.15 10.67
CA TRP A 177 5.14 5.32 11.73
C TRP A 177 5.95 5.32 13.04
N SER A 178 7.28 5.16 12.96
CA SER A 178 8.11 5.06 14.15
C SER A 178 8.08 6.34 15.00
N ASN A 179 8.07 7.50 14.36
CA ASN A 179 7.89 8.77 15.06
C ASN A 179 6.45 8.95 15.55
N GLY A 180 5.47 8.48 14.78
CA GLY A 180 4.08 8.42 15.21
C GLY A 180 3.92 7.66 16.52
N MET A 181 4.48 6.45 16.60
CA MET A 181 4.43 5.62 17.82
C MET A 181 5.17 6.21 19.01
N ARG A 182 6.22 7.00 18.78
CA ARG A 182 7.00 7.66 19.84
C ARG A 182 6.30 8.92 20.36
N ASN A 183 5.72 9.73 19.47
CA ASN A 183 5.35 11.10 19.76
C ASN A 183 3.84 11.37 19.65
N SER A 184 3.07 10.49 19.01
CA SER A 184 1.63 10.65 18.76
C SER A 184 0.89 9.30 18.75
N LYS A 185 1.17 8.47 19.75
CA LYS A 185 0.68 7.10 19.85
C LYS A 185 -0.84 6.99 19.76
N ASP A 186 -1.56 7.89 20.40
CA ASP A 186 -3.02 7.89 20.41
C ASP A 186 -3.58 8.11 19.00
N TYR A 187 -3.01 9.05 18.23
CA TYR A 187 -3.35 9.23 16.82
C TYR A 187 -3.12 7.96 16.00
N VAL A 188 -2.00 7.26 16.25
CA VAL A 188 -1.69 6.03 15.50
C VAL A 188 -2.72 4.94 15.79
N PHE A 189 -3.11 4.75 17.04
CA PHE A 189 -4.13 3.76 17.39
C PHE A 189 -5.52 4.15 16.88
N GLU A 190 -5.93 5.41 17.00
CA GLU A 190 -7.16 5.93 16.40
C GLU A 190 -7.19 5.64 14.87
N TYR A 191 -6.05 5.86 14.20
CA TYR A 191 -5.92 5.59 12.78
C TYR A 191 -6.04 4.08 12.46
N LEU A 192 -5.41 3.21 13.25
CA LEU A 192 -5.55 1.76 13.06
C LEU A 192 -6.98 1.28 13.28
N ASP A 193 -7.67 1.80 14.30
CA ASP A 193 -9.08 1.49 14.57
C ASP A 193 -9.95 1.95 13.40
N PHE A 194 -9.73 3.16 12.89
CA PHE A 194 -10.38 3.65 11.68
C PHE A 194 -10.15 2.70 10.48
N LEU A 195 -8.92 2.28 10.19
CA LEU A 195 -8.61 1.39 9.08
C LEU A 195 -9.27 0.02 9.23
N THR A 196 -9.32 -0.53 10.44
CA THR A 196 -9.96 -1.83 10.68
C THR A 196 -11.47 -1.79 10.49
N ALA A 197 -12.09 -0.61 10.62
CA ALA A 197 -13.51 -0.39 10.36
C ALA A 197 -13.86 -0.21 8.87
N GLN A 198 -12.86 -0.12 7.96
CA GLN A 198 -13.08 0.04 6.52
C GLN A 198 -13.24 -1.30 5.75
N LYS A 199 -13.61 -2.36 6.44
CA LYS A 199 -13.77 -3.73 5.86
C LYS A 199 -15.07 -3.88 5.08
#